data_81566f41d6c90bfab8a60d23a665868e
#
_entry.id   81566f41d6c90bfab8a60d23a665868e
#
_cell.length_a   1.000
_cell.length_b   1.000
_cell.length_c   1.000
_cell.angle_alpha   90.00
_cell.angle_beta   90.00
_cell.angle_gamma   90.00
#
_symmetry.space_group_name_H-M   'P 1'
#
loop_
_entity.id
_entity.type
_entity.pdbx_description
1 polymer ?
#
loop_
_entity_poly.entity_id
_entity_poly.type
_entity_poly.pdbx_seq_one_letter_code
_entity_poly.pdbx_strand_id
1 'polypeptide(L)'
;MESNAVVIADSTGVILFWSVGAEKAFGYSAAEAVGRTLDLIVPAEYREAHWNGFRRAMASGAAPLEGRLNPFPVRQADGTVAAIPGTLTLVRRAKGQVIAAMVVFE
;
A
#
# COMPACT_ATOMS: atom_id res chain seq x y z
N MET A 1 -17.18 13.17 9.27
CA MET A 1 -16.11 13.15 8.26
C MET A 1 -15.49 11.77 8.21
N GLU A 2 -15.41 11.21 7.04
CA GLU A 2 -14.80 9.89 6.89
C GLU A 2 -13.28 10.02 6.89
N SER A 3 -12.62 9.05 7.52
CA SER A 3 -11.17 8.98 7.52
C SER A 3 -10.68 8.33 6.23
N ASN A 4 -9.59 8.84 5.68
CA ASN A 4 -8.94 8.20 4.55
C ASN A 4 -8.36 6.85 4.95
N ALA A 5 -8.31 5.91 4.02
CA ALA A 5 -7.63 4.65 4.22
C ALA A 5 -6.13 4.86 4.03
N VAL A 6 -5.35 4.59 5.07
CA VAL A 6 -3.90 4.74 5.04
C VAL A 6 -3.25 3.40 5.33
N VAL A 7 -2.34 2.97 4.45
CA VAL A 7 -1.59 1.73 4.60
C VAL A 7 -0.10 2.05 4.47
N ILE A 8 0.69 1.60 5.43
CA ILE A 8 2.16 1.76 5.39
C ILE A 8 2.78 0.37 5.47
N ALA A 9 3.72 0.09 4.56
CA ALA A 9 4.48 -1.14 4.55
C ALA A 9 5.97 -0.84 4.65
N ASP A 10 6.71 -1.74 5.30
CA ASP A 10 8.17 -1.60 5.40
C ASP A 10 8.84 -1.94 4.06
N SER A 11 10.18 -1.90 4.04
CA SER A 11 10.95 -2.13 2.81
C SER A 11 10.84 -3.55 2.26
N THR A 12 10.29 -4.49 3.03
CA THR A 12 10.05 -5.86 2.58
C THR A 12 8.58 -6.10 2.20
N GLY A 13 7.74 -5.08 2.33
CA GLY A 13 6.33 -5.19 1.98
C GLY A 13 5.43 -5.71 3.09
N VAL A 14 5.92 -5.74 4.32
CA VAL A 14 5.11 -6.12 5.49
C VAL A 14 4.37 -4.89 5.99
N ILE A 15 3.07 -5.04 6.20
CA ILE A 15 2.21 -3.95 6.66
C ILE A 15 2.56 -3.57 8.10
N LEU A 16 2.91 -2.30 8.30
CA LEU A 16 3.24 -1.74 9.62
C LEU A 16 2.08 -0.95 10.21
N PHE A 17 1.28 -0.32 9.35
CA PHE A 17 0.19 0.55 9.78
C PHE A 17 -1.03 0.35 8.89
N TRP A 18 -2.19 0.32 9.52
CA TRP A 18 -3.48 0.09 8.87
C TRP A 18 -4.50 0.95 9.60
N SER A 19 -4.96 2.02 8.95
CA SER A 19 -5.82 3.01 9.59
C SER A 19 -7.25 2.51 9.81
N VAL A 20 -8.01 3.23 10.62
CA VAL A 20 -9.44 2.98 10.79
C VAL A 20 -10.17 3.11 9.44
N GLY A 21 -9.76 4.07 8.61
CA GLY A 21 -10.30 4.21 7.26
C GLY A 21 -10.02 2.98 6.40
N ALA A 22 -8.85 2.36 6.55
CA ALA A 22 -8.52 1.12 5.84
C ALA A 22 -9.38 -0.05 6.33
N GLU A 23 -9.64 -0.14 7.63
CA GLU A 23 -10.54 -1.15 8.18
C GLU A 23 -11.93 -1.05 7.54
N LYS A 24 -12.46 0.15 7.44
CA LYS A 24 -13.78 0.39 6.87
C LYS A 24 -13.80 0.17 5.36
N ALA A 25 -12.77 0.62 4.66
CA ALA A 25 -12.72 0.54 3.20
C ALA A 25 -12.48 -0.88 2.71
N PHE A 26 -11.61 -1.64 3.37
CA PHE A 26 -11.13 -2.93 2.84
C PHE A 26 -11.67 -4.14 3.59
N GLY A 27 -12.22 -3.94 4.79
CA GLY A 27 -12.89 -5.00 5.53
C GLY A 27 -11.99 -5.83 6.43
N TYR A 28 -10.69 -5.57 6.47
CA TYR A 28 -9.78 -6.21 7.44
C TYR A 28 -9.56 -5.28 8.62
N SER A 29 -9.49 -5.85 9.84
CA SER A 29 -9.08 -5.07 11.00
C SER A 29 -7.57 -4.82 10.98
N ALA A 30 -7.11 -3.82 11.73
CA ALA A 30 -5.68 -3.58 11.89
C ALA A 30 -4.99 -4.80 12.51
N ALA A 31 -5.65 -5.47 13.45
CA ALA A 31 -5.10 -6.68 14.08
C ALA A 31 -4.88 -7.80 13.07
N GLU A 32 -5.74 -7.89 12.05
CA GLU A 32 -5.60 -8.88 10.97
C GLU A 32 -4.52 -8.49 9.97
N ALA A 33 -4.43 -7.19 9.65
CA ALA A 33 -3.61 -6.71 8.54
C ALA A 33 -2.15 -6.47 8.91
N VAL A 34 -1.89 -5.86 10.07
CA VAL A 34 -0.52 -5.55 10.49
C VAL A 34 0.29 -6.82 10.69
N GLY A 35 1.46 -6.87 10.08
CA GLY A 35 2.31 -8.07 10.08
C GLY A 35 2.11 -8.98 8.87
N ARG A 36 1.05 -8.75 8.07
CA ARG A 36 0.84 -9.46 6.80
C ARG A 36 1.56 -8.70 5.68
N THR A 37 1.80 -9.38 4.57
CA THR A 37 2.37 -8.70 3.41
C THR A 37 1.28 -7.97 2.63
N LEU A 38 1.69 -7.08 1.72
CA LEU A 38 0.77 -6.36 0.85
C LEU A 38 -0.05 -7.27 -0.07
N ASP A 39 0.33 -8.56 -0.20
CA ASP A 39 -0.48 -9.54 -0.92
C ASP A 39 -1.90 -9.64 -0.37
N LEU A 40 -2.11 -9.22 0.88
CA LEU A 40 -3.44 -9.18 1.48
C LEU A 40 -4.43 -8.39 0.60
N ILE A 41 -3.97 -7.27 0.04
CA ILE A 41 -4.82 -6.36 -0.75
C ILE A 41 -4.42 -6.27 -2.22
N VAL A 42 -3.31 -6.89 -2.64
CA VAL A 42 -2.92 -6.91 -4.05
C VAL A 42 -3.59 -8.10 -4.72
N PRO A 43 -4.45 -7.88 -5.73
CA PRO A 43 -5.08 -9.00 -6.44
C PRO A 43 -4.04 -9.92 -7.07
N ALA A 44 -4.35 -11.22 -7.11
CA ALA A 44 -3.40 -12.24 -7.54
C ALA A 44 -2.78 -11.95 -8.92
N GLU A 45 -3.59 -11.47 -9.86
CA GLU A 45 -3.15 -11.16 -11.23
C GLU A 45 -2.15 -10.02 -11.32
N TYR A 46 -2.06 -9.18 -10.26
CA TYR A 46 -1.16 -8.02 -10.23
C TYR A 46 0.05 -8.24 -9.33
N ARG A 47 0.16 -9.37 -8.63
CA ARG A 47 1.21 -9.58 -7.62
C ARG A 47 2.62 -9.54 -8.19
N GLU A 48 2.83 -10.19 -9.32
CA GLU A 48 4.16 -10.20 -9.94
C GLU A 48 4.61 -8.78 -10.30
N ALA A 49 3.75 -8.03 -10.99
CA ALA A 49 4.05 -6.66 -11.39
C ALA A 49 4.24 -5.76 -10.18
N HIS A 50 3.39 -5.93 -9.15
CA HIS A 50 3.48 -5.16 -7.91
C HIS A 50 4.84 -5.37 -7.23
N TRP A 51 5.25 -6.61 -7.01
CA TRP A 51 6.50 -6.89 -6.31
C TRP A 51 7.71 -6.47 -7.14
N ASN A 52 7.67 -6.60 -8.46
CA ASN A 52 8.75 -6.10 -9.32
C ASN A 52 8.91 -4.58 -9.17
N GLY A 53 7.80 -3.83 -9.21
CA GLY A 53 7.82 -2.39 -9.02
C GLY A 53 8.24 -1.99 -7.61
N PHE A 54 7.74 -2.72 -6.60
CA PHE A 54 8.07 -2.47 -5.20
C PHE A 54 9.58 -2.63 -4.94
N ARG A 55 10.15 -3.75 -5.38
CA ARG A 55 11.59 -3.99 -5.21
C ARG A 55 12.43 -2.95 -5.93
N ARG A 56 11.99 -2.55 -7.12
CA ARG A 56 12.68 -1.50 -7.88
C ARG A 56 12.66 -0.17 -7.16
N ALA A 57 11.51 0.21 -6.57
CA ALA A 57 11.36 1.44 -5.82
C ALA A 57 12.26 1.44 -4.57
N MET A 58 12.29 0.31 -3.86
CA MET A 58 13.14 0.20 -2.66
C MET A 58 14.63 0.29 -3.00
N ALA A 59 15.05 -0.31 -4.12
CA ALA A 59 16.44 -0.31 -4.53
C ALA A 59 16.88 1.04 -5.10
N SER A 60 16.04 1.67 -5.93
CA SER A 60 16.39 2.91 -6.62
C SER A 60 16.05 4.17 -5.85
N GLY A 61 15.16 4.08 -4.87
CA GLY A 61 14.69 5.24 -4.11
C GLY A 61 13.65 6.08 -4.84
N ALA A 62 13.10 5.58 -5.95
CA ALA A 62 12.13 6.31 -6.75
C ALA A 62 11.04 5.39 -7.30
N ALA A 63 9.85 5.93 -7.46
CA ALA A 63 8.73 5.25 -8.10
C ALA A 63 8.06 6.23 -9.08
N PRO A 64 7.73 5.78 -10.32
CA PRO A 64 7.14 6.68 -11.32
C PRO A 64 5.85 7.34 -10.89
N LEU A 65 5.04 6.65 -10.07
CA LEU A 65 3.73 7.13 -9.64
C LEU A 65 3.76 7.89 -8.32
N GLU A 66 4.93 8.04 -7.70
CA GLU A 66 5.02 8.70 -6.40
C GLU A 66 4.46 10.12 -6.47
N GLY A 67 3.61 10.48 -5.51
CA GLY A 67 3.02 11.79 -5.38
C GLY A 67 1.85 12.06 -6.31
N ARG A 68 1.46 11.10 -7.13
CA ARG A 68 0.35 11.26 -8.08
C ARG A 68 -0.86 10.45 -7.66
N LEU A 69 -2.04 11.05 -7.77
CA LEU A 69 -3.28 10.30 -7.59
C LEU A 69 -3.40 9.28 -8.71
N ASN A 70 -3.62 8.02 -8.34
CA ASN A 70 -3.62 6.91 -9.28
C ASN A 70 -4.60 5.84 -8.80
N PRO A 71 -5.36 5.20 -9.70
CA PRO A 71 -6.20 4.09 -9.28
C PRO A 71 -5.36 2.85 -9.01
N PHE A 72 -5.47 2.32 -7.78
CA PHE A 72 -4.81 1.08 -7.40
C PHE A 72 -5.82 -0.05 -7.37
N PRO A 73 -5.53 -1.21 -8.00
CA PRO A 73 -6.40 -2.37 -7.85
C PRO A 73 -6.24 -2.93 -6.44
N VAL A 74 -7.34 -3.01 -5.71
CA VAL A 74 -7.35 -3.48 -4.32
C VAL A 74 -8.33 -4.63 -4.18
N ARG A 75 -7.84 -5.74 -3.60
CA ARG A 75 -8.69 -6.86 -3.22
C ARG A 75 -9.17 -6.64 -1.79
N GLN A 76 -10.48 -6.64 -1.63
CA GLN A 76 -11.11 -6.43 -0.32
C GLN A 76 -11.33 -7.76 0.40
N ALA A 77 -11.68 -7.69 1.69
CA ALA A 77 -11.85 -8.88 2.53
C ALA A 77 -12.94 -9.83 2.00
N ASP A 78 -13.96 -9.29 1.33
CA ASP A 78 -15.03 -10.09 0.73
C ASP A 78 -14.63 -10.72 -0.61
N GLY A 79 -13.41 -10.52 -1.06
CA GLY A 79 -12.90 -11.06 -2.31
C GLY A 79 -13.12 -10.18 -3.53
N THR A 80 -13.87 -9.10 -3.40
CA THR A 80 -14.09 -8.18 -4.53
C THR A 80 -12.84 -7.35 -4.80
N VAL A 81 -12.65 -6.98 -6.07
CA VAL A 81 -11.54 -6.13 -6.51
C VAL A 81 -12.11 -4.82 -7.03
N ALA A 82 -11.57 -3.72 -6.56
CA ALA A 82 -11.97 -2.39 -7.01
C ALA A 82 -10.73 -1.55 -7.29
N ALA A 83 -10.85 -0.63 -8.26
CA ALA A 83 -9.81 0.37 -8.50
C ALA A 83 -10.09 1.54 -7.56
N ILE A 84 -9.20 1.76 -6.60
CA ILE A 84 -9.39 2.78 -5.57
C ILE A 84 -8.34 3.86 -5.73
N PRO A 85 -8.73 5.12 -5.91
CA PRO A 85 -7.78 6.22 -6.06
C PRO A 85 -6.93 6.36 -4.80
N GLY A 86 -5.63 6.53 -4.98
CA GLY A 86 -4.71 6.72 -3.88
C GLY A 86 -3.44 7.42 -4.33
N THR A 87 -2.67 7.88 -3.35
CA THR A 87 -1.39 8.55 -3.58
C THR A 87 -0.30 7.79 -2.85
N LEU A 88 0.71 7.34 -3.61
CA LEU A 88 1.87 6.66 -3.06
C LEU A 88 2.92 7.67 -2.63
N THR A 89 3.45 7.49 -1.44
CA THR A 89 4.60 8.25 -0.95
C THR A 89 5.65 7.28 -0.42
N LEU A 90 6.88 7.43 -0.87
CA LEU A 90 7.99 6.65 -0.33
C LEU A 90 8.52 7.37 0.91
N VAL A 91 8.70 6.61 1.98
CA VAL A 91 9.24 7.15 3.24
C VAL A 91 10.75 6.97 3.23
N ARG A 92 11.48 8.06 3.41
CA ARG A 92 12.93 8.07 3.28
C ARG A 92 13.60 8.48 4.58
N ARG A 93 14.77 7.91 4.82
CA ARG A 93 15.67 8.39 5.87
C ARG A 93 16.31 9.70 5.42
N ALA A 94 16.96 10.41 6.37
CA ALA A 94 17.61 11.68 6.11
C ALA A 94 18.61 11.63 4.94
N LYS A 95 19.22 10.45 4.68
CA LYS A 95 20.19 10.27 3.58
C LYS A 95 19.54 9.79 2.28
N GLY A 96 18.21 9.76 2.22
CA GLY A 96 17.49 9.40 1.01
C GLY A 96 17.16 7.93 0.83
N GLN A 97 17.63 7.05 1.71
CA GLN A 97 17.30 5.63 1.64
C GLN A 97 15.81 5.41 1.91
N VAL A 98 15.14 4.70 1.02
CA VAL A 98 13.72 4.35 1.21
C VAL A 98 13.60 3.23 2.22
N ILE A 99 12.77 3.44 3.24
CA ILE A 99 12.56 2.47 4.31
C ILE A 99 11.13 1.97 4.40
N ALA A 100 10.19 2.63 3.74
CA ALA A 100 8.79 2.25 3.77
C ALA A 100 8.06 2.88 2.59
N ALA A 101 6.85 2.37 2.32
CA ALA A 101 5.94 2.95 1.36
C ALA A 101 4.59 3.19 2.04
N MET A 102 3.99 4.34 1.76
CA MET A 102 2.68 4.72 2.27
C MET A 102 1.75 4.99 1.11
N VAL A 103 0.52 4.46 1.19
CA VAL A 103 -0.54 4.84 0.26
C VAL A 103 -1.69 5.42 1.07
N VAL A 104 -2.13 6.60 0.66
CA VAL A 104 -3.33 7.24 1.18
C VAL A 104 -4.39 7.11 0.11
N PHE A 105 -5.42 6.31 0.39
CA PHE A 105 -6.54 6.10 -0.52
C PHE A 105 -7.62 7.15 -0.28
N GLU A 106 -8.20 7.61 -1.33
CA GLU A 106 -9.29 8.59 -1.28
C GLU A 106 -10.65 7.98 -0.92
#